data_98cfc2627569bd4e310fa064a2647278
#
_entry.id   98cfc2627569bd4e310fa064a2647278
#
_cell.length_a   1.000
_cell.length_b   1.000
_cell.length_c   1.000
_cell.angle_alpha   90.00
_cell.angle_beta   90.00
_cell.angle_gamma   90.00
#
_symmetry.space_group_name_H-M   'P 1'
#
loop_
_entity.id
_entity.type
_entity.pdbx_description
1 polymer ?
#
loop_
_entity_poly.entity_id
_entity_poly.type
_entity_poly.pdbx_seq_one_letter_code
_entity_poly.pdbx_strand_id
1 'polypeptide(L)'
;MADGYWHSCHRRESAVQGIEPHAWRNSLSGLFSLFAFYESRMFDGVASCSGLLWYPGWKEYAAGQKAPEGSCVYLSLGRKEEKTRNRKLSIVGKMTRWQYERMQKDLNVRASELIWHNGGHFADIDQRIAQGFIWLIEHERK
;
A
#
# COMPACT_ATOMS: atom_id res chain seq x y z
N MET A 1 9.48 24.32 -18.01
CA MET A 1 10.04 22.95 -18.09
C MET A 1 9.38 21.93 -17.11
N ALA A 2 8.19 22.17 -16.66
CA ALA A 2 7.45 21.24 -15.79
C ALA A 2 6.44 20.34 -16.53
N ASP A 3 6.18 20.59 -17.81
CA ASP A 3 5.07 19.95 -18.54
C ASP A 3 5.34 18.54 -19.09
N GLY A 4 6.60 18.10 -19.08
CA GLY A 4 6.97 16.79 -19.63
C GLY A 4 6.70 15.59 -18.71
N TYR A 5 6.67 15.79 -17.41
CA TYR A 5 6.55 14.70 -16.43
C TYR A 5 5.09 14.22 -16.23
N TRP A 6 4.13 15.15 -16.30
CA TRP A 6 2.71 14.83 -16.12
C TRP A 6 2.10 14.07 -17.30
N HIS A 7 2.55 14.32 -18.53
CA HIS A 7 2.10 13.59 -19.72
C HIS A 7 2.59 12.14 -19.76
N SER A 8 3.70 11.82 -19.11
CA SER A 8 4.20 10.45 -19.02
C SER A 8 3.40 9.58 -18.03
N CYS A 9 2.86 10.18 -16.97
CA CYS A 9 2.05 9.49 -15.98
C CYS A 9 0.67 9.10 -16.54
N HIS A 10 0.01 10.01 -17.27
CA HIS A 10 -1.29 9.73 -17.90
C HIS A 10 -1.25 8.64 -18.99
N ARG A 11 -0.13 8.46 -19.66
CA ARG A 11 -0.01 7.39 -20.69
C ARG A 11 0.12 6.00 -20.08
N ARG A 12 0.54 5.88 -18.82
CA ARG A 12 0.62 4.58 -18.14
C ARG A 12 -0.70 4.13 -17.51
N GLU A 13 -1.58 5.07 -17.17
CA GLU A 13 -2.94 4.75 -16.71
C GLU A 13 -3.77 4.08 -17.82
N SER A 14 -3.54 4.45 -19.08
CA SER A 14 -4.25 3.88 -20.23
C SER A 14 -3.92 2.41 -20.49
N ALA A 15 -2.77 1.93 -20.07
CA ALA A 15 -2.34 0.54 -20.29
C ALA A 15 -2.95 -0.46 -19.28
N VAL A 16 -3.59 0.03 -18.22
CA VAL A 16 -4.21 -0.80 -17.16
C VAL A 16 -5.74 -0.92 -17.35
N GLN A 17 -6.32 -0.27 -18.33
CA GLN A 17 -7.77 -0.19 -18.55
C GLN A 17 -8.45 -1.47 -19.06
N GLY A 18 -7.74 -2.57 -19.21
CA GLY A 18 -8.29 -3.85 -19.68
C GLY A 18 -8.71 -4.85 -18.59
N ILE A 19 -8.61 -4.49 -17.32
CA ILE A 19 -8.93 -5.37 -16.19
C ILE A 19 -10.17 -4.81 -15.49
N GLU A 20 -11.18 -5.66 -15.26
CA GLU A 20 -12.48 -5.35 -14.61
C GLU A 20 -12.36 -4.23 -13.54
N PRO A 21 -13.13 -3.12 -13.67
CA PRO A 21 -12.70 -1.83 -13.11
C PRO A 21 -12.75 -1.68 -11.59
N HIS A 22 -13.41 -2.56 -10.85
CA HIS A 22 -13.76 -2.27 -9.46
C HIS A 22 -13.09 -3.14 -8.40
N ALA A 23 -12.74 -4.38 -8.71
CA ALA A 23 -12.26 -5.33 -7.70
C ALA A 23 -10.74 -5.28 -7.48
N TRP A 24 -9.98 -4.96 -8.49
CA TRP A 24 -8.52 -5.05 -8.47
C TRP A 24 -7.80 -3.75 -8.12
N ARG A 25 -8.49 -2.63 -8.21
CA ARG A 25 -7.88 -1.30 -8.00
C ARG A 25 -7.37 -1.09 -6.57
N ASN A 26 -8.01 -1.67 -5.58
CA ASN A 26 -7.60 -1.46 -4.20
C ASN A 26 -6.40 -2.32 -3.80
N SER A 27 -6.43 -3.60 -4.09
CA SER A 27 -5.35 -4.51 -3.71
C SER A 27 -4.08 -4.28 -4.52
N LEU A 28 -4.18 -4.12 -5.84
CA LEU A 28 -3.04 -3.85 -6.69
C LEU A 28 -2.50 -2.43 -6.47
N SER A 29 -3.38 -1.44 -6.29
CA SER A 29 -2.95 -0.08 -6.00
C SER A 29 -2.28 0.05 -4.63
N GLY A 30 -2.69 -0.73 -3.63
CA GLY A 30 -2.01 -0.79 -2.35
C GLY A 30 -0.57 -1.34 -2.46
N LEU A 31 -0.37 -2.39 -3.25
CA LEU A 31 0.95 -2.91 -3.59
C LEU A 31 1.77 -1.88 -4.38
N PHE A 32 1.15 -1.29 -5.41
CA PHE A 32 1.80 -0.29 -6.25
C PHE A 32 2.19 0.97 -5.48
N SER A 33 1.37 1.41 -4.53
CA SER A 33 1.69 2.56 -3.67
C SER A 33 2.96 2.33 -2.89
N LEU A 34 3.14 1.14 -2.29
CA LEU A 34 4.36 0.79 -1.59
C LEU A 34 5.57 0.69 -2.53
N PHE A 35 5.37 0.12 -3.71
CA PHE A 35 6.43 0.05 -4.72
C PHE A 35 6.88 1.46 -5.14
N ALA A 36 5.93 2.34 -5.49
CA ALA A 36 6.22 3.72 -5.87
C ALA A 36 6.87 4.52 -4.73
N PHE A 37 6.45 4.28 -3.50
CA PHE A 37 7.04 4.88 -2.31
C PHE A 37 8.53 4.54 -2.15
N TYR A 38 8.89 3.28 -2.36
CA TYR A 38 10.29 2.86 -2.29
C TYR A 38 11.12 3.38 -3.48
N GLU A 39 10.56 3.32 -4.69
CA GLU A 39 11.32 3.64 -5.92
C GLU A 39 11.50 5.13 -6.16
N SER A 40 10.46 5.92 -5.95
CA SER A 40 10.49 7.33 -6.35
C SER A 40 11.15 8.25 -5.33
N ARG A 41 11.10 7.89 -4.06
CA ARG A 41 11.51 8.71 -2.92
C ARG A 41 10.93 10.14 -2.90
N MET A 42 9.86 10.34 -3.67
CA MET A 42 9.17 11.63 -3.80
C MET A 42 8.07 11.83 -2.77
N PHE A 43 7.68 10.74 -2.08
CA PHE A 43 6.57 10.75 -1.15
C PHE A 43 7.07 10.64 0.28
N ASP A 44 6.59 11.54 1.14
CA ASP A 44 6.85 11.52 2.57
C ASP A 44 5.92 10.57 3.33
N GLY A 45 4.96 9.99 2.65
CA GLY A 45 4.04 9.03 3.23
C GLY A 45 3.38 8.11 2.22
N VAL A 46 2.91 6.97 2.69
CA VAL A 46 2.18 5.98 1.90
C VAL A 46 1.06 5.36 2.70
N ALA A 47 -0.11 5.20 2.06
CA ALA A 47 -1.22 4.40 2.56
C ALA A 47 -1.45 3.20 1.63
N SER A 48 -1.34 2.00 2.17
CA SER A 48 -1.64 0.76 1.47
C SER A 48 -2.83 0.06 2.13
N CYS A 49 -3.97 0.12 1.46
CA CYS A 49 -5.21 -0.50 1.94
C CYS A 49 -5.43 -1.82 1.21
N SER A 50 -5.46 -2.93 1.96
CA SER A 50 -5.61 -4.29 1.43
C SER A 50 -4.64 -4.60 0.28
N GLY A 51 -3.40 -4.18 0.39
CA GLY A 51 -2.38 -4.40 -0.63
C GLY A 51 -2.13 -5.89 -0.89
N LEU A 52 -1.88 -6.25 -2.16
CA LEU A 52 -1.52 -7.62 -2.57
C LEU A 52 -0.10 -8.01 -2.13
N LEU A 53 0.21 -7.89 -0.85
CA LEU A 53 1.57 -8.11 -0.33
C LEU A 53 2.01 -9.58 -0.38
N TRP A 54 1.09 -10.49 -0.73
CA TRP A 54 1.41 -11.88 -1.06
C TRP A 54 1.96 -12.06 -2.48
N TYR A 55 2.02 -11.00 -3.28
CA TYR A 55 2.50 -11.06 -4.67
C TYR A 55 3.90 -11.68 -4.73
N PRO A 56 4.13 -12.63 -5.66
CA PRO A 56 5.42 -13.29 -5.79
C PRO A 56 6.57 -12.30 -5.97
N GLY A 57 7.64 -12.45 -5.18
CA GLY A 57 8.80 -11.57 -5.23
C GLY A 57 8.70 -10.28 -4.41
N TRP A 58 7.51 -9.93 -3.87
CA TRP A 58 7.36 -8.72 -3.07
C TRP A 58 8.22 -8.74 -1.81
N LYS A 59 8.21 -9.85 -1.09
CA LYS A 59 8.98 -9.98 0.16
C LYS A 59 10.48 -9.79 -0.08
N GLU A 60 11.02 -10.43 -1.09
CA GLU A 60 12.43 -10.34 -1.47
C GLU A 60 12.80 -8.92 -1.89
N TYR A 61 11.96 -8.29 -2.71
CA TYR A 61 12.13 -6.91 -3.12
C TYR A 61 12.11 -5.95 -1.91
N ALA A 62 11.04 -5.99 -1.11
CA ALA A 62 10.85 -5.07 0.01
C ALA A 62 11.89 -5.28 1.12
N ALA A 63 12.43 -6.51 1.27
CA ALA A 63 13.48 -6.81 2.23
C ALA A 63 14.78 -6.02 1.96
N GLY A 64 15.06 -5.70 0.71
CA GLY A 64 16.21 -4.90 0.30
C GLY A 64 15.99 -3.39 0.29
N GLN A 65 14.77 -2.92 0.55
CA GLN A 65 14.43 -1.50 0.48
C GLN A 65 14.52 -0.80 1.84
N LYS A 66 14.79 0.50 1.78
CA LYS A 66 14.64 1.43 2.91
C LYS A 66 13.64 2.51 2.54
N ALA A 67 12.80 2.88 3.48
CA ALA A 67 11.85 3.98 3.31
C ALA A 67 12.57 5.32 3.12
N PRO A 68 11.94 6.31 2.47
CA PRO A 68 12.41 7.68 2.50
C PRO A 68 12.54 8.20 3.93
N GLU A 69 13.55 9.04 4.18
CA GLU A 69 13.83 9.55 5.51
C GLU A 69 12.68 10.40 6.07
N GLY A 70 12.27 10.08 7.29
CA GLY A 70 11.20 10.79 8.00
C GLY A 70 9.81 10.50 7.48
N SER A 71 9.63 9.42 6.75
CA SER A 71 8.35 9.06 6.14
C SER A 71 7.34 8.46 7.13
N CYS A 72 6.08 8.43 6.68
CA CYS A 72 4.95 7.84 7.41
C CYS A 72 4.32 6.72 6.59
N VAL A 73 3.95 5.63 7.25
CA VAL A 73 3.39 4.44 6.57
C VAL A 73 2.11 3.97 7.24
N TYR A 74 1.02 3.98 6.50
CA TYR A 74 -0.26 3.44 6.91
C TYR A 74 -0.58 2.16 6.15
N LEU A 75 -0.87 1.11 6.87
CA LEU A 75 -1.33 -0.17 6.31
C LEU A 75 -2.71 -0.52 6.86
N SER A 76 -3.56 -1.10 6.05
CA SER A 76 -4.83 -1.65 6.53
C SER A 76 -5.19 -2.96 5.83
N LEU A 77 -5.87 -3.83 6.55
CA LEU A 77 -6.35 -5.12 6.06
C LEU A 77 -7.67 -5.50 6.73
N GLY A 78 -8.55 -6.17 6.01
CA GLY A 78 -9.76 -6.75 6.57
C GLY A 78 -9.46 -8.07 7.29
N ARG A 79 -10.03 -8.26 8.49
CA ARG A 79 -9.82 -9.49 9.30
C ARG A 79 -10.29 -10.77 8.61
N LYS A 80 -11.21 -10.67 7.65
CA LYS A 80 -11.72 -11.82 6.89
C LYS A 80 -10.86 -12.14 5.65
N GLU A 81 -9.96 -11.24 5.24
CA GLU A 81 -9.15 -11.44 4.03
C GLU A 81 -8.20 -12.63 4.16
N GLU A 82 -7.62 -12.84 5.32
CA GLU A 82 -6.73 -13.99 5.57
C GLU A 82 -7.49 -15.31 5.86
N LYS A 83 -8.81 -15.26 6.07
CA LYS A 83 -9.65 -16.43 6.37
C LYS A 83 -10.19 -17.13 5.14
N THR A 84 -9.66 -16.83 3.96
CA THR A 84 -10.08 -17.48 2.70
C THR A 84 -9.53 -18.92 2.61
N ARG A 85 -10.27 -19.78 1.89
CA ARG A 85 -9.80 -21.15 1.56
C ARG A 85 -8.67 -21.18 0.53
N ASN A 86 -8.48 -20.09 -0.20
CA ASN A 86 -7.38 -19.99 -1.16
C ASN A 86 -6.06 -19.76 -0.41
N ARG A 87 -5.17 -20.73 -0.46
CA ARG A 87 -3.88 -20.70 0.25
C ARG A 87 -3.01 -19.49 -0.11
N LYS A 88 -3.01 -19.06 -1.37
CA LYS A 88 -2.24 -17.90 -1.81
C LYS A 88 -2.79 -16.60 -1.20
N LEU A 89 -4.10 -16.45 -1.19
CA LEU A 89 -4.74 -15.26 -0.63
C LEU A 89 -4.68 -15.25 0.91
N SER A 90 -4.71 -16.42 1.55
CA SER A 90 -4.70 -16.50 3.02
C SER A 90 -3.40 -15.99 3.66
N ILE A 91 -2.31 -15.96 2.91
CA ILE A 91 -1.03 -15.44 3.42
C ILE A 91 -0.95 -13.90 3.45
N VAL A 92 -1.96 -13.20 2.94
CA VAL A 92 -1.98 -11.72 2.92
C VAL A 92 -1.83 -11.13 4.33
N GLY A 93 -2.47 -11.72 5.33
CA GLY A 93 -2.36 -11.27 6.72
C GLY A 93 -0.93 -11.38 7.26
N LYS A 94 -0.28 -12.53 7.04
CA LYS A 94 1.10 -12.76 7.41
C LYS A 94 2.05 -11.77 6.72
N MET A 95 1.85 -11.53 5.44
CA MET A 95 2.68 -10.62 4.65
C MET A 95 2.48 -9.16 5.05
N THR A 96 1.25 -8.77 5.38
CA THR A 96 0.96 -7.42 5.87
C THR A 96 1.60 -7.16 7.23
N ARG A 97 1.54 -8.13 8.15
CA ARG A 97 2.25 -8.04 9.45
C ARG A 97 3.76 -7.94 9.25
N TRP A 98 4.32 -8.77 8.38
CA TRP A 98 5.75 -8.72 8.06
C TRP A 98 6.16 -7.35 7.50
N GLN A 99 5.38 -6.78 6.58
CA GLN A 99 5.63 -5.45 6.03
C GLN A 99 5.59 -4.38 7.13
N TYR A 100 4.61 -4.46 8.02
CA TYR A 100 4.48 -3.54 9.16
C TYR A 100 5.67 -3.63 10.12
N GLU A 101 6.09 -4.83 10.48
CA GLU A 101 7.27 -5.04 11.33
C GLU A 101 8.55 -4.46 10.71
N ARG A 102 8.67 -4.57 9.39
CA ARG A 102 9.78 -3.92 8.68
C ARG A 102 9.74 -2.40 8.80
N MET A 103 8.56 -1.82 8.63
CA MET A 103 8.39 -0.37 8.76
C MET A 103 8.70 0.12 10.17
N GLN A 104 8.33 -0.65 11.19
CA GLN A 104 8.67 -0.33 12.59
C GLN A 104 10.19 -0.40 12.88
N LYS A 105 10.91 -1.25 12.18
CA LYS A 105 12.37 -1.42 12.35
C LYS A 105 13.18 -0.47 11.46
N ASP A 106 12.58 0.13 10.46
CA ASP A 106 13.24 1.07 9.56
C ASP A 106 13.38 2.44 10.25
N LEU A 107 14.59 2.85 10.55
CA LEU A 107 14.88 4.12 11.22
C LEU A 107 14.45 5.35 10.42
N ASN A 108 14.23 5.19 9.12
CA ASN A 108 13.73 6.26 8.26
C ASN A 108 12.22 6.49 8.42
N VAL A 109 11.49 5.52 8.97
CA VAL A 109 10.05 5.64 9.20
C VAL A 109 9.79 6.33 10.52
N ARG A 110 9.23 7.51 10.46
CA ARG A 110 8.89 8.34 11.63
C ARG A 110 7.62 7.88 12.35
N ALA A 111 6.63 7.45 11.57
CA ALA A 111 5.36 6.93 12.10
C ALA A 111 4.84 5.80 11.20
N SER A 112 4.31 4.77 11.81
CA SER A 112 3.66 3.67 11.10
C SER A 112 2.46 3.16 11.87
N GLU A 113 1.41 2.76 11.15
CA GLU A 113 0.21 2.17 11.72
C GLU A 113 -0.31 1.02 10.87
N LEU A 114 -0.84 0.00 11.52
CA LEU A 114 -1.56 -1.11 10.89
C LEU A 114 -2.95 -1.21 11.49
N ILE A 115 -3.98 -0.98 10.68
CA ILE A 115 -5.38 -1.06 11.08
C ILE A 115 -6.02 -2.32 10.53
N TRP A 116 -6.69 -3.06 11.41
CA TRP A 116 -7.50 -4.22 11.07
C TRP A 116 -8.98 -3.86 11.07
N HIS A 117 -9.60 -3.89 9.89
CA HIS A 117 -11.03 -3.64 9.73
C HIS A 117 -11.86 -4.91 9.90
N ASN A 118 -13.10 -4.75 10.31
CA ASN A 118 -14.08 -5.85 10.32
C ASN A 118 -14.59 -6.03 8.88
N GLY A 119 -14.39 -7.20 8.31
CA GLY A 119 -14.88 -7.52 6.98
C GLY A 119 -13.83 -8.11 6.06
N GLY A 120 -14.24 -8.30 4.81
CA GLY A 120 -13.40 -8.83 3.74
C GLY A 120 -12.78 -7.73 2.90
N HIS A 121 -12.21 -8.17 1.79
CA HIS A 121 -11.44 -7.33 0.88
C HIS A 121 -12.25 -6.13 0.32
N PHE A 122 -13.53 -6.31 0.09
CA PHE A 122 -14.40 -5.31 -0.52
C PHE A 122 -15.25 -4.52 0.48
N ALA A 123 -15.11 -4.77 1.77
CA ALA A 123 -15.89 -4.08 2.79
C ALA A 123 -15.36 -2.67 3.02
N ASP A 124 -16.27 -1.68 2.92
CA ASP A 124 -16.04 -0.28 3.29
C ASP A 124 -14.77 0.35 2.67
N ILE A 125 -14.51 0.02 1.41
CA ILE A 125 -13.28 0.38 0.71
C ILE A 125 -13.05 1.89 0.73
N ASP A 126 -14.06 2.68 0.38
CA ASP A 126 -13.93 4.14 0.29
C ASP A 126 -13.61 4.76 1.65
N GLN A 127 -14.26 4.27 2.71
CA GLN A 127 -14.01 4.72 4.08
C GLN A 127 -12.59 4.35 4.53
N ARG A 128 -12.15 3.14 4.19
CA ARG A 128 -10.80 2.65 4.54
C ARG A 128 -9.70 3.44 3.85
N ILE A 129 -9.89 3.77 2.59
CA ILE A 129 -8.98 4.63 1.83
C ILE A 129 -8.97 6.04 2.41
N ALA A 130 -10.15 6.62 2.69
CA ALA A 130 -10.27 7.93 3.30
C ALA A 130 -9.56 8.00 4.66
N GLN A 131 -9.70 6.98 5.50
CA GLN A 131 -8.98 6.89 6.77
C GLN A 131 -7.46 6.90 6.59
N GLY A 132 -6.95 6.19 5.60
CA GLY A 132 -5.52 6.20 5.28
C GLY A 132 -5.02 7.58 4.88
N PHE A 133 -5.77 8.31 4.05
CA PHE A 133 -5.43 9.68 3.67
C PHE A 133 -5.50 10.65 4.85
N ILE A 134 -6.54 10.58 5.67
CA ILE A 134 -6.67 11.41 6.88
C ILE A 134 -5.49 11.16 7.81
N TRP A 135 -5.15 9.91 8.05
CA TRP A 135 -4.01 9.55 8.88
C TRP A 135 -2.69 10.13 8.34
N LEU A 136 -2.45 10.07 7.02
CA LEU A 136 -1.27 10.67 6.41
C LEU A 136 -1.22 12.17 6.60
N ILE A 137 -2.34 12.88 6.38
CA ILE A 137 -2.45 14.34 6.57
C ILE A 137 -2.16 14.73 8.03
N GLU A 138 -2.69 13.97 8.98
CA GLU A 138 -2.46 14.21 10.42
C GLU A 138 -1.00 14.00 10.84
N HIS A 139 -0.27 13.15 10.11
CA HIS A 139 1.14 12.84 10.37
C HIS A 139 2.10 13.56 9.40
N GLU A 140 1.59 14.42 8.54
CA GLU A 140 2.42 15.23 7.65
C GLU A 140 3.37 16.12 8.48
N ARG A 141 4.56 16.35 7.96
CA ARG A 141 5.50 17.29 8.59
C ARG A 141 4.93 18.69 8.50
N LYS A 142 4.67 19.25 9.64
CA LYS A 142 4.33 20.67 9.77
C LYS A 142 5.59 21.52 9.73
#